data_0a9cccd7145a82f09c319ccea272b948
#
_entry.id   0a9cccd7145a82f09c319ccea272b948
#
_cell.length_a   1.000
_cell.length_b   1.000
_cell.length_c   1.000
_cell.angle_alpha   90.00
_cell.angle_beta   90.00
_cell.angle_gamma   90.00
#
_symmetry.space_group_name_H-M   'P 1'
#
loop_
_entity.id
_entity.type
_entity.pdbx_description
1 polymer ?
#
loop_
_entity_poly.entity_id
_entity_poly.type
_entity_poly.pdbx_seq_one_letter_code
_entity_poly.pdbx_strand_id
1 'polypeptide(L)'
;MIEKLNEIVYIRNHFNVLVCVKLYIMKDNSTSIKALLPVLFGFFIMGFCDVVGISTSYVKSDFGLSETIAGFLPSMVFLWFLLLAVPAAMFMNWFGRKKTVLASMLVTLVGMIIPFVHYNLYTCLLAFALLGIGNTILQVSLNPLLTNVVKGNVLASSLTAGQVLKAVSSFCGPFIAAFAATMLGNWQYLFPVFALLTLLSMCWLLFVPIPEETSGQLTSSWGATFCLLKDRTILLLFLGIVFVVGVDVGVNTVAPKLLLERCGFDIAEAGIGSSVYFAFRTIGAFVGTFLLARASGSKYFRVNVLVAIAALVVLFFVSGQYPILVLIALIGFTCSSIFSLLFSMAIQAQPRKANEISGLMVTGIFGGAVIPPLMGYCTDLIGTQVGSLVVILGCLLYLLYCSVGIKTER
;
A
#
# COMPACT_ATOMS: atom_id res chain seq x y z
N MET A 1 3.45 14.92 -40.25
CA MET A 1 3.39 16.19 -39.51
C MET A 1 2.11 16.28 -38.68
N ILE A 2 0.96 15.89 -39.20
CA ILE A 2 -0.35 15.92 -38.51
C ILE A 2 -0.42 14.85 -37.39
N GLU A 3 0.15 13.64 -37.57
CA GLU A 3 0.22 12.61 -36.53
C GLU A 3 1.07 13.03 -35.32
N LYS A 4 2.21 13.67 -35.53
CA LYS A 4 3.03 14.22 -34.43
C LYS A 4 2.35 15.37 -33.70
N LEU A 5 1.51 16.17 -34.38
CA LEU A 5 0.70 17.21 -33.72
C LEU A 5 -0.41 16.56 -32.86
N ASN A 6 -1.02 15.47 -33.32
CA ASN A 6 -2.02 14.75 -32.55
C ASN A 6 -1.43 14.06 -31.31
N GLU A 7 -0.21 13.53 -31.40
CA GLU A 7 0.50 12.99 -30.23
C GLU A 7 0.86 14.10 -29.21
N ILE A 8 1.33 15.25 -29.68
CA ILE A 8 1.65 16.40 -28.82
C ILE A 8 0.39 16.98 -28.17
N VAL A 9 -0.72 17.06 -28.90
CA VAL A 9 -2.02 17.47 -28.37
C VAL A 9 -2.58 16.43 -27.40
N TYR A 10 -2.35 15.15 -27.65
CA TYR A 10 -2.75 14.06 -26.77
C TYR A 10 -1.95 14.07 -25.46
N ILE A 11 -0.63 14.28 -25.50
CA ILE A 11 0.25 14.42 -24.32
C ILE A 11 -0.07 15.73 -23.56
N ARG A 12 -0.31 16.82 -24.24
CA ARG A 12 -0.71 18.12 -23.63
C ARG A 12 -2.07 18.02 -22.94
N ASN A 13 -3.01 17.25 -23.46
CA ASN A 13 -4.29 16.99 -22.81
C ASN A 13 -4.16 16.08 -21.58
N HIS A 14 -3.14 15.23 -21.49
CA HIS A 14 -2.92 14.32 -20.39
C HIS A 14 -2.01 14.89 -19.28
N PHE A 15 -1.09 15.80 -19.60
CA PHE A 15 -0.35 16.57 -18.59
C PHE A 15 -1.25 17.55 -17.81
N ASN A 16 -2.41 17.85 -18.36
CA ASN A 16 -3.46 18.62 -17.74
C ASN A 16 -4.35 17.85 -16.75
N VAL A 17 -4.03 16.60 -16.36
CA VAL A 17 -4.88 15.87 -15.39
C VAL A 17 -4.95 16.63 -14.06
N LEU A 18 -3.86 17.16 -13.54
CA LEU A 18 -3.87 18.04 -12.36
C LEU A 18 -4.52 19.40 -12.65
N VAL A 19 -4.33 19.94 -13.85
CA VAL A 19 -4.94 21.21 -14.29
C VAL A 19 -6.39 20.99 -14.73
N CYS A 20 -6.73 19.85 -15.36
CA CYS A 20 -8.10 19.47 -15.67
C CYS A 20 -8.91 19.11 -14.43
N VAL A 21 -8.32 18.45 -13.43
CA VAL A 21 -8.94 18.27 -12.12
C VAL A 21 -9.23 19.65 -11.50
N LYS A 22 -8.31 20.59 -11.61
CA LYS A 22 -8.51 21.98 -11.12
C LYS A 22 -9.56 22.75 -11.93
N LEU A 23 -9.59 22.62 -13.26
CA LEU A 23 -10.54 23.34 -14.13
C LEU A 23 -11.92 22.65 -14.15
N TYR A 24 -11.99 21.33 -14.07
CA TYR A 24 -13.25 20.58 -14.03
C TYR A 24 -13.95 20.70 -12.67
N ILE A 25 -13.18 20.69 -11.56
CA ILE A 25 -13.67 20.95 -10.20
C ILE A 25 -14.22 22.36 -10.05
N MET A 26 -13.66 23.35 -10.78
CA MET A 26 -14.17 24.73 -10.75
C MET A 26 -15.49 24.94 -11.50
N LYS A 27 -15.93 23.99 -12.34
CA LYS A 27 -17.14 24.10 -13.17
C LYS A 27 -18.38 23.47 -12.51
N ASP A 28 -18.20 22.60 -11.51
CA ASP A 28 -19.30 21.94 -10.81
C ASP A 28 -19.42 22.51 -9.39
N ASN A 29 -20.40 23.38 -9.17
CA ASN A 29 -20.67 24.06 -7.89
C ASN A 29 -21.02 23.12 -6.71
N SER A 30 -21.04 21.79 -6.92
CA SER A 30 -21.40 20.81 -5.91
C SER A 30 -20.21 20.29 -5.09
N THR A 31 -18.97 20.52 -5.54
CA THR A 31 -17.76 20.01 -4.87
C THR A 31 -17.01 21.10 -4.13
N SER A 32 -17.02 21.07 -2.80
CA SER A 32 -16.21 21.99 -2.00
C SER A 32 -14.74 21.56 -2.00
N ILE A 33 -13.90 22.26 -2.76
CA ILE A 33 -12.43 22.05 -2.74
C ILE A 33 -11.89 22.13 -1.31
N LYS A 34 -12.46 22.99 -0.46
CA LYS A 34 -12.08 23.13 0.95
C LYS A 34 -12.28 21.83 1.74
N ALA A 35 -13.29 21.02 1.38
CA ALA A 35 -13.53 19.73 2.02
C ALA A 35 -12.74 18.58 1.36
N LEU A 36 -12.44 18.69 0.06
CA LEU A 36 -11.72 17.67 -0.69
C LEU A 36 -10.24 17.56 -0.26
N LEU A 37 -9.54 18.69 -0.14
CA LEU A 37 -8.10 18.71 0.15
C LEU A 37 -7.71 18.01 1.47
N PRO A 38 -8.36 18.24 2.62
CA PRO A 38 -8.01 17.53 3.87
C PRO A 38 -8.32 16.03 3.80
N VAL A 39 -9.35 15.62 3.05
CA VAL A 39 -9.62 14.19 2.82
C VAL A 39 -8.53 13.56 1.96
N LEU A 40 -8.11 14.24 0.89
CA LEU A 40 -6.99 13.81 0.05
C LEU A 40 -5.67 13.74 0.84
N PHE A 41 -5.43 14.68 1.75
CA PHE A 41 -4.25 14.65 2.61
C PHE A 41 -4.28 13.46 3.60
N GLY A 42 -5.47 12.98 3.96
CA GLY A 42 -5.63 11.71 4.70
C GLY A 42 -5.03 10.50 3.95
N PHE A 43 -5.09 10.47 2.62
CA PHE A 43 -4.42 9.42 1.84
C PHE A 43 -2.89 9.54 1.91
N PHE A 44 -2.34 10.75 2.04
CA PHE A 44 -0.91 10.94 2.29
C PHE A 44 -0.51 10.30 3.63
N ILE A 45 -1.28 10.53 4.69
CA ILE A 45 -1.05 9.89 6.00
C ILE A 45 -1.15 8.36 5.91
N MET A 46 -2.06 7.84 5.10
CA MET A 46 -2.21 6.40 4.87
C MET A 46 -0.93 5.74 4.30
N GLY A 47 -0.08 6.50 3.58
CA GLY A 47 1.19 6.01 3.06
C GLY A 47 2.28 5.79 4.12
N PHE A 48 2.11 6.30 5.33
CA PHE A 48 3.12 6.15 6.39
C PHE A 48 3.35 4.70 6.82
N CYS A 49 2.38 3.80 6.61
CA CYS A 49 2.57 2.39 6.93
C CYS A 49 3.70 1.73 6.12
N ASP A 50 3.98 2.24 4.93
CA ASP A 50 4.97 1.66 4.03
C ASP A 50 6.41 1.97 4.46
N VAL A 51 6.61 2.95 5.37
CA VAL A 51 7.93 3.24 5.96
C VAL A 51 8.46 2.08 6.82
N VAL A 52 7.60 1.16 7.22
CA VAL A 52 8.01 -0.03 7.97
C VAL A 52 9.10 -0.83 7.25
N GLY A 53 9.15 -0.78 5.90
CA GLY A 53 10.18 -1.46 5.12
C GLY A 53 11.60 -1.00 5.50
N ILE A 54 11.88 0.29 5.40
CA ILE A 54 13.20 0.84 5.77
C ILE A 54 13.40 0.87 7.30
N SER A 55 12.36 1.14 8.08
CA SER A 55 12.43 1.14 9.54
C SER A 55 12.82 -0.23 10.11
N THR A 56 12.44 -1.32 9.43
CA THR A 56 12.87 -2.68 9.81
C THR A 56 14.40 -2.80 9.80
N SER A 57 15.09 -2.19 8.82
CA SER A 57 16.55 -2.21 8.73
C SER A 57 17.21 -1.42 9.87
N TYR A 58 16.69 -0.25 10.19
CA TYR A 58 17.19 0.56 11.31
C TYR A 58 16.97 -0.14 12.65
N VAL A 59 15.75 -0.59 12.95
CA VAL A 59 15.42 -1.27 14.22
C VAL A 59 16.21 -2.57 14.36
N LYS A 60 16.39 -3.32 13.27
CA LYS A 60 17.27 -4.51 13.27
C LYS A 60 18.68 -4.16 13.66
N SER A 61 19.26 -3.11 13.09
CA SER A 61 20.62 -2.65 13.39
C SER A 61 20.76 -2.16 14.83
N ASP A 62 19.82 -1.34 15.30
CA ASP A 62 19.88 -0.72 16.63
C ASP A 62 19.79 -1.74 17.77
N PHE A 63 19.01 -2.82 17.58
CA PHE A 63 18.77 -3.85 18.60
C PHE A 63 19.47 -5.19 18.32
N GLY A 64 20.28 -5.29 17.25
CA GLY A 64 21.01 -6.51 16.89
C GLY A 64 20.07 -7.72 16.63
N LEU A 65 18.92 -7.50 15.97
CA LEU A 65 17.90 -8.53 15.79
C LEU A 65 18.27 -9.49 14.65
N SER A 66 17.80 -10.75 14.77
CA SER A 66 17.78 -11.67 13.63
C SER A 66 16.81 -11.19 12.54
N GLU A 67 16.95 -11.71 11.33
CA GLU A 67 16.02 -11.40 10.22
C GLU A 67 14.59 -11.85 10.55
N THR A 68 14.44 -12.99 11.20
CA THR A 68 13.15 -13.51 11.68
C THR A 68 12.46 -12.51 12.60
N ILE A 69 13.16 -12.03 13.64
CA ILE A 69 12.57 -11.10 14.62
C ILE A 69 12.27 -9.76 13.95
N ALA A 70 13.16 -9.24 13.12
CA ALA A 70 12.94 -8.01 12.36
C ALA A 70 11.72 -8.12 11.43
N GLY A 71 11.46 -9.29 10.87
CA GLY A 71 10.28 -9.57 10.04
C GLY A 71 8.94 -9.39 10.75
N PHE A 72 8.90 -9.43 12.09
CA PHE A 72 7.68 -9.15 12.86
C PHE A 72 7.29 -7.66 12.90
N LEU A 73 8.20 -6.73 12.58
CA LEU A 73 7.85 -5.30 12.50
C LEU A 73 6.78 -5.02 11.44
N PRO A 74 6.92 -5.47 10.17
CA PRO A 74 5.82 -5.42 9.21
C PRO A 74 4.57 -6.16 9.69
N SER A 75 4.72 -7.29 10.38
CA SER A 75 3.57 -8.03 10.93
C SER A 75 2.76 -7.18 11.88
N MET A 76 3.39 -6.39 12.74
CA MET A 76 2.70 -5.49 13.66
C MET A 76 1.83 -4.46 12.93
N VAL A 77 2.21 -4.05 11.70
CA VAL A 77 1.41 -3.13 10.89
C VAL A 77 0.25 -3.86 10.19
N PHE A 78 0.51 -4.99 9.55
CA PHE A 78 -0.43 -5.60 8.61
C PHE A 78 -1.39 -6.62 9.22
N LEU A 79 -1.11 -7.13 10.43
CA LEU A 79 -1.99 -8.06 11.16
C LEU A 79 -3.38 -7.47 11.42
N TRP A 80 -3.46 -6.18 11.67
CA TRP A 80 -4.70 -5.50 12.02
C TRP A 80 -5.71 -5.45 10.88
N PHE A 81 -5.27 -5.61 9.62
CA PHE A 81 -6.20 -5.73 8.50
C PHE A 81 -7.08 -6.99 8.63
N LEU A 82 -6.52 -8.08 9.14
CA LEU A 82 -7.30 -9.28 9.42
C LEU A 82 -8.28 -9.05 10.59
N LEU A 83 -7.81 -8.40 11.66
CA LEU A 83 -8.56 -8.31 12.92
C LEU A 83 -9.56 -7.15 12.94
N LEU A 84 -9.25 -6.03 12.29
CA LEU A 84 -10.00 -4.78 12.46
C LEU A 84 -10.71 -4.28 11.19
N ALA A 85 -10.50 -4.83 10.00
CA ALA A 85 -11.14 -4.31 8.79
C ALA A 85 -12.68 -4.34 8.90
N VAL A 86 -13.25 -5.45 9.37
CA VAL A 86 -14.71 -5.59 9.57
C VAL A 86 -15.20 -4.77 10.77
N PRO A 87 -14.59 -4.85 11.98
CA PRO A 87 -14.97 -3.98 13.09
C PRO A 87 -14.87 -2.48 12.77
N ALA A 88 -13.87 -2.05 12.00
CA ALA A 88 -13.72 -0.65 11.59
C ALA A 88 -14.90 -0.18 10.72
N ALA A 89 -15.39 -1.03 9.82
CA ALA A 89 -16.57 -0.74 9.02
C ALA A 89 -17.84 -0.63 9.89
N MET A 90 -17.98 -1.49 10.91
CA MET A 90 -19.08 -1.40 11.87
C MET A 90 -18.98 -0.12 12.71
N PHE A 91 -17.79 0.20 13.21
CA PHE A 91 -17.53 1.41 13.98
C PHE A 91 -17.85 2.66 13.16
N MET A 92 -17.48 2.69 11.88
CA MET A 92 -17.80 3.76 10.95
C MET A 92 -19.32 3.97 10.79
N ASN A 93 -20.11 2.89 10.79
CA ASN A 93 -21.57 3.00 10.70
C ASN A 93 -22.22 3.56 11.98
N TRP A 94 -21.63 3.32 13.15
CA TRP A 94 -22.14 3.82 14.44
C TRP A 94 -21.74 5.26 14.72
N PHE A 95 -20.50 5.64 14.45
CA PHE A 95 -19.92 6.93 14.83
C PHE A 95 -19.82 7.92 13.67
N GLY A 96 -20.04 7.45 12.43
CA GLY A 96 -19.90 8.27 11.23
C GLY A 96 -18.48 8.21 10.62
N ARG A 97 -18.41 8.52 9.32
CA ARG A 97 -17.18 8.37 8.53
C ARG A 97 -16.07 9.31 8.97
N LYS A 98 -16.39 10.60 9.17
CA LYS A 98 -15.42 11.63 9.57
C LYS A 98 -14.82 11.34 10.96
N LYS A 99 -15.65 10.99 11.93
CA LYS A 99 -15.18 10.69 13.29
C LYS A 99 -14.30 9.46 13.32
N THR A 100 -14.61 8.44 12.51
CA THR A 100 -13.79 7.23 12.37
C THR A 100 -12.41 7.54 11.79
N VAL A 101 -12.34 8.40 10.75
CA VAL A 101 -11.07 8.89 10.19
C VAL A 101 -10.27 9.67 11.22
N LEU A 102 -10.90 10.57 11.97
CA LEU A 102 -10.22 11.33 13.04
C LEU A 102 -9.69 10.41 14.16
N ALA A 103 -10.47 9.41 14.56
CA ALA A 103 -10.04 8.42 15.56
C ALA A 103 -8.83 7.62 15.05
N SER A 104 -8.81 7.22 13.76
CA SER A 104 -7.68 6.51 13.17
C SER A 104 -6.40 7.37 13.16
N MET A 105 -6.52 8.66 12.81
CA MET A 105 -5.39 9.60 12.85
C MET A 105 -4.87 9.82 14.28
N LEU A 106 -5.76 9.87 15.26
CA LEU A 106 -5.36 9.98 16.67
C LEU A 106 -4.57 8.74 17.13
N VAL A 107 -5.01 7.53 16.77
CA VAL A 107 -4.27 6.29 17.06
C VAL A 107 -2.90 6.29 16.40
N THR A 108 -2.82 6.70 15.13
CA THR A 108 -1.54 6.83 14.40
C THR A 108 -0.62 7.86 15.07
N LEU A 109 -1.16 9.02 15.46
CA LEU A 109 -0.42 10.08 16.15
C LEU A 109 0.20 9.57 17.45
N VAL A 110 -0.59 8.90 18.30
CA VAL A 110 -0.11 8.30 19.55
C VAL A 110 0.99 7.27 19.26
N GLY A 111 0.79 6.40 18.26
CA GLY A 111 1.79 5.42 17.84
C GLY A 111 3.11 6.06 17.46
N MET A 112 3.08 7.18 16.73
CA MET A 112 4.30 7.87 16.29
C MET A 112 5.02 8.63 17.42
N ILE A 113 4.34 9.04 18.47
CA ILE A 113 4.97 9.74 19.60
C ILE A 113 5.70 8.78 20.54
N ILE A 114 5.21 7.56 20.73
CA ILE A 114 5.73 6.60 21.72
C ILE A 114 7.23 6.32 21.57
N PRO A 115 7.76 5.93 20.38
CA PRO A 115 9.18 5.64 20.24
C PRO A 115 10.06 6.88 20.37
N PHE A 116 9.53 8.06 20.11
CA PHE A 116 10.27 9.30 20.29
C PHE A 116 10.48 9.65 21.76
N VAL A 117 9.49 9.35 22.63
CA VAL A 117 9.59 9.59 24.08
C VAL A 117 10.46 8.52 24.75
N HIS A 118 10.31 7.28 24.37
CA HIS A 118 11.08 6.18 24.93
C HIS A 118 11.36 5.14 23.86
N TYR A 119 12.64 5.03 23.45
CA TYR A 119 13.07 4.17 22.36
C TYR A 119 13.59 2.84 22.89
N ASN A 120 12.82 1.79 22.67
CA ASN A 120 13.22 0.40 22.84
C ASN A 120 12.42 -0.50 21.88
N LEU A 121 12.79 -1.78 21.81
CA LEU A 121 12.13 -2.73 20.90
C LEU A 121 10.62 -2.83 21.13
N TYR A 122 10.16 -2.84 22.39
CA TYR A 122 8.74 -2.98 22.70
C TYR A 122 7.94 -1.75 22.30
N THR A 123 8.50 -0.55 22.48
CA THR A 123 7.87 0.69 22.04
C THR A 123 7.84 0.82 20.53
N CYS A 124 8.84 0.32 19.82
CA CYS A 124 8.82 0.21 18.36
C CYS A 124 7.72 -0.75 17.89
N LEU A 125 7.63 -1.94 18.46
CA LEU A 125 6.57 -2.91 18.13
C LEU A 125 5.17 -2.32 18.40
N LEU A 126 4.99 -1.64 19.54
CA LEU A 126 3.74 -0.98 19.88
C LEU A 126 3.42 0.16 18.89
N ALA A 127 4.42 0.96 18.50
CA ALA A 127 4.24 2.03 17.54
C ALA A 127 3.77 1.49 16.17
N PHE A 128 4.41 0.44 15.67
CA PHE A 128 4.01 -0.20 14.42
C PHE A 128 2.64 -0.90 14.53
N ALA A 129 2.30 -1.46 15.70
CA ALA A 129 0.96 -1.97 15.95
C ALA A 129 -0.10 -0.85 15.90
N LEU A 130 0.14 0.28 16.57
CA LEU A 130 -0.77 1.43 16.56
C LEU A 130 -0.86 2.07 15.17
N LEU A 131 0.26 2.15 14.43
CA LEU A 131 0.28 2.57 13.04
C LEU A 131 -0.60 1.65 12.18
N GLY A 132 -0.50 0.34 12.37
CA GLY A 132 -1.32 -0.66 11.68
C GLY A 132 -2.81 -0.56 12.01
N ILE A 133 -3.16 -0.39 13.30
CA ILE A 133 -4.54 -0.16 13.75
C ILE A 133 -5.09 1.10 13.08
N GLY A 134 -4.37 2.22 13.20
CA GLY A 134 -4.76 3.50 12.62
C GLY A 134 -4.91 3.38 11.10
N ASN A 135 -3.95 2.77 10.41
CA ASN A 135 -3.99 2.61 8.96
C ASN A 135 -5.13 1.70 8.47
N THR A 136 -5.44 0.62 9.19
CA THR A 136 -6.57 -0.25 8.86
C THR A 136 -7.90 0.51 8.94
N ILE A 137 -8.12 1.23 10.04
CA ILE A 137 -9.33 2.03 10.24
C ILE A 137 -9.39 3.14 9.18
N LEU A 138 -8.27 3.78 8.88
CA LEU A 138 -8.17 4.85 7.89
C LEU A 138 -8.50 4.35 6.49
N GLN A 139 -7.95 3.21 6.06
CA GLN A 139 -8.24 2.62 4.74
C GLN A 139 -9.72 2.26 4.56
N VAL A 140 -10.35 1.73 5.61
CA VAL A 140 -11.77 1.36 5.58
C VAL A 140 -12.67 2.59 5.52
N SER A 141 -12.30 3.69 6.18
CA SER A 141 -13.18 4.85 6.36
C SER A 141 -12.94 6.01 5.39
N LEU A 142 -11.72 6.17 4.87
CA LEU A 142 -11.34 7.34 4.08
C LEU A 142 -11.97 7.32 2.67
N ASN A 143 -12.02 6.16 2.01
CA ASN A 143 -12.69 6.01 0.72
C ASN A 143 -14.19 6.36 0.80
N PRO A 144 -14.96 5.82 1.77
CA PRO A 144 -16.34 6.25 1.99
C PRO A 144 -16.48 7.72 2.39
N LEU A 145 -15.55 8.28 3.17
CA LEU A 145 -15.58 9.71 3.51
C LEU A 145 -15.46 10.59 2.26
N LEU A 146 -14.63 10.17 1.29
CA LEU A 146 -14.49 10.90 0.03
C LEU A 146 -15.81 10.97 -0.74
N THR A 147 -16.67 9.94 -0.68
CA THR A 147 -17.99 9.96 -1.34
C THR A 147 -18.97 10.98 -0.74
N ASN A 148 -18.73 11.43 0.50
CA ASN A 148 -19.51 12.51 1.11
C ASN A 148 -19.14 13.90 0.57
N VAL A 149 -17.94 14.03 0.02
CA VAL A 149 -17.39 15.29 -0.48
C VAL A 149 -17.53 15.41 -1.97
N VAL A 150 -17.41 14.29 -2.71
CA VAL A 150 -17.38 14.26 -4.16
C VAL A 150 -18.38 13.23 -4.68
N LYS A 151 -19.17 13.61 -5.70
CA LYS A 151 -20.18 12.73 -6.34
C LYS A 151 -19.93 12.62 -7.86
N GLY A 152 -20.54 11.62 -8.48
CA GLY A 152 -20.55 11.45 -9.93
C GLY A 152 -19.16 11.13 -10.53
N ASN A 153 -18.90 11.63 -11.71
CA ASN A 153 -17.68 11.32 -12.49
C ASN A 153 -16.37 11.80 -11.84
N VAL A 154 -16.44 12.78 -10.92
CA VAL A 154 -15.26 13.31 -10.20
C VAL A 154 -14.80 12.37 -9.08
N LEU A 155 -15.65 11.47 -8.60
CA LEU A 155 -15.31 10.54 -7.52
C LEU A 155 -14.16 9.61 -7.92
N ALA A 156 -14.22 9.00 -9.09
CA ALA A 156 -13.18 8.06 -9.55
C ALA A 156 -11.82 8.77 -9.68
N SER A 157 -11.78 9.97 -10.25
CA SER A 157 -10.56 10.76 -10.37
C SER A 157 -10.02 11.21 -9.00
N SER A 158 -10.90 11.53 -8.05
CA SER A 158 -10.49 11.92 -6.69
C SER A 158 -9.95 10.71 -5.89
N LEU A 159 -10.52 9.52 -6.05
CA LEU A 159 -9.98 8.28 -5.48
C LEU A 159 -8.59 7.97 -6.05
N THR A 160 -8.42 8.13 -7.36
CA THR A 160 -7.10 7.94 -8.02
C THR A 160 -6.09 8.96 -7.50
N ALA A 161 -6.47 10.24 -7.38
CA ALA A 161 -5.61 11.27 -6.81
C ALA A 161 -5.21 10.94 -5.36
N GLY A 162 -6.11 10.39 -4.55
CA GLY A 162 -5.82 9.90 -3.22
C GLY A 162 -4.76 8.79 -3.22
N GLN A 163 -4.89 7.80 -4.10
CA GLN A 163 -3.90 6.72 -4.21
C GLN A 163 -2.52 7.24 -4.68
N VAL A 164 -2.49 8.24 -5.56
CA VAL A 164 -1.23 8.91 -5.96
C VAL A 164 -0.59 9.61 -4.76
N LEU A 165 -1.37 10.32 -3.94
CA LEU A 165 -0.85 10.97 -2.72
C LEU A 165 -0.33 9.95 -1.69
N LYS A 166 -1.01 8.80 -1.52
CA LYS A 166 -0.49 7.69 -0.73
C LYS A 166 0.87 7.23 -1.25
N ALA A 167 0.97 7.00 -2.55
CA ALA A 167 2.21 6.54 -3.17
C ALA A 167 3.35 7.56 -3.08
N VAL A 168 3.07 8.87 -3.18
CA VAL A 168 4.05 9.93 -2.93
C VAL A 168 4.56 9.88 -1.49
N SER A 169 3.68 9.66 -0.51
CA SER A 169 4.07 9.50 0.89
C SER A 169 4.98 8.28 1.10
N SER A 170 4.62 7.13 0.53
CA SER A 170 5.42 5.90 0.59
C SER A 170 6.79 6.08 -0.06
N PHE A 171 6.87 6.80 -1.18
CA PHE A 171 8.13 7.17 -1.84
C PHE A 171 8.99 8.09 -0.97
N CYS A 172 8.41 9.09 -0.31
CA CYS A 172 9.13 10.05 0.52
C CYS A 172 9.64 9.45 1.84
N GLY A 173 9.00 8.40 2.36
CA GLY A 173 9.30 7.82 3.66
C GLY A 173 10.78 7.49 3.87
N PRO A 174 11.42 6.69 2.99
CA PRO A 174 12.85 6.36 3.10
C PRO A 174 13.77 7.59 3.02
N PHE A 175 13.43 8.60 2.21
CA PHE A 175 14.21 9.85 2.15
C PHE A 175 14.11 10.66 3.44
N ILE A 176 12.93 10.71 4.07
CA ILE A 176 12.77 11.36 5.39
C ILE A 176 13.60 10.62 6.44
N ALA A 177 13.61 9.29 6.43
CA ALA A 177 14.41 8.48 7.34
C ALA A 177 15.92 8.72 7.13
N ALA A 178 16.36 8.72 5.86
CA ALA A 178 17.75 8.99 5.50
C ALA A 178 18.20 10.41 5.90
N PHE A 179 17.37 11.43 5.60
CA PHE A 179 17.62 12.81 6.01
C PHE A 179 17.72 12.93 7.54
N ALA A 180 16.82 12.29 8.28
CA ALA A 180 16.85 12.29 9.74
C ALA A 180 18.13 11.63 10.27
N ALA A 181 18.56 10.49 9.68
CA ALA A 181 19.78 9.80 10.07
C ALA A 181 21.04 10.62 9.79
N THR A 182 21.14 11.22 8.58
CA THR A 182 22.39 11.89 8.13
C THR A 182 22.51 13.32 8.61
N MET A 183 21.42 14.11 8.55
CA MET A 183 21.45 15.54 8.89
C MET A 183 21.11 15.84 10.35
N LEU A 184 20.24 15.04 10.96
CA LEU A 184 19.84 15.21 12.35
C LEU A 184 20.57 14.22 13.30
N GLY A 185 21.38 13.32 12.74
CA GLY A 185 22.17 12.34 13.50
C GLY A 185 21.38 11.18 14.09
N ASN A 186 20.07 11.12 13.89
CA ASN A 186 19.24 10.04 14.40
C ASN A 186 17.99 9.83 13.53
N TRP A 187 17.84 8.63 12.95
CA TRP A 187 16.69 8.25 12.13
C TRP A 187 15.34 8.31 12.86
N GLN A 188 15.35 8.21 14.21
CA GLN A 188 14.15 8.26 15.05
C GLN A 188 13.38 9.57 14.92
N TYR A 189 13.99 10.65 14.42
CA TYR A 189 13.29 11.90 14.09
C TYR A 189 12.23 11.74 12.99
N LEU A 190 12.22 10.61 12.26
CA LEU A 190 11.12 10.21 11.41
C LEU A 190 9.78 10.20 12.17
N PHE A 191 9.76 9.68 13.39
CA PHE A 191 8.54 9.55 14.21
C PHE A 191 7.88 10.90 14.51
N PRO A 192 8.58 11.91 15.07
CA PRO A 192 7.97 13.22 15.32
C PRO A 192 7.59 13.95 14.01
N VAL A 193 8.30 13.76 12.91
CA VAL A 193 7.89 14.32 11.60
C VAL A 193 6.55 13.74 11.17
N PHE A 194 6.37 12.42 11.25
CA PHE A 194 5.10 11.78 10.91
C PHE A 194 3.99 12.13 11.91
N ALA A 195 4.31 12.25 13.20
CA ALA A 195 3.38 12.71 14.21
C ALA A 195 2.88 14.13 13.90
N LEU A 196 3.78 15.05 13.56
CA LEU A 196 3.44 16.44 13.20
C LEU A 196 2.53 16.50 11.96
N LEU A 197 2.88 15.77 10.90
CA LEU A 197 2.08 15.72 9.69
C LEU A 197 0.69 15.12 9.95
N THR A 198 0.61 14.06 10.78
CA THR A 198 -0.66 13.46 11.19
C THR A 198 -1.51 14.44 12.01
N LEU A 199 -0.89 15.16 12.96
CA LEU A 199 -1.57 16.17 13.76
C LEU A 199 -2.12 17.31 12.88
N LEU A 200 -1.31 17.83 11.96
CA LEU A 200 -1.75 18.88 11.02
C LEU A 200 -2.91 18.40 10.14
N SER A 201 -2.83 17.16 9.63
CA SER A 201 -3.91 16.54 8.84
C SER A 201 -5.20 16.39 9.66
N MET A 202 -5.06 15.90 10.90
CA MET A 202 -6.19 15.71 11.82
C MET A 202 -6.85 17.05 12.17
N CYS A 203 -6.07 18.07 12.52
CA CYS A 203 -6.57 19.42 12.80
C CYS A 203 -7.26 20.01 11.57
N TRP A 204 -6.65 19.89 10.38
CA TRP A 204 -7.27 20.40 9.16
C TRP A 204 -8.61 19.73 8.90
N LEU A 205 -8.68 18.39 8.95
CA LEU A 205 -9.92 17.66 8.75
C LEU A 205 -10.97 17.98 9.83
N LEU A 206 -10.55 18.21 11.10
CA LEU A 206 -11.46 18.51 12.21
C LEU A 206 -12.27 19.78 11.95
N PHE A 207 -11.62 20.85 11.47
CA PHE A 207 -12.24 22.16 11.27
C PHE A 207 -13.06 22.25 9.98
N VAL A 208 -12.96 21.31 9.07
CA VAL A 208 -13.73 21.34 7.81
C VAL A 208 -15.08 20.65 7.99
N PRO A 209 -16.22 21.34 7.75
CA PRO A 209 -17.53 20.71 7.80
C PRO A 209 -17.70 19.74 6.63
N ILE A 210 -17.90 18.46 6.90
CA ILE A 210 -18.25 17.43 5.91
C ILE A 210 -19.61 16.85 6.29
N PRO A 211 -20.60 16.85 5.39
CA PRO A 211 -21.91 16.24 5.64
C PRO A 211 -21.74 14.75 5.99
N GLU A 212 -22.33 14.33 7.10
CA GLU A 212 -22.37 12.90 7.45
C GLU A 212 -23.59 12.27 6.79
N GLU A 213 -23.39 11.36 5.86
CA GLU A 213 -24.42 10.46 5.39
C GLU A 213 -24.41 9.23 6.33
N THR A 214 -25.47 9.07 7.11
CA THR A 214 -25.76 7.82 7.82
C THR A 214 -26.12 6.77 6.78
N SER A 215 -25.12 6.03 6.29
CA SER A 215 -25.39 4.89 5.42
C SER A 215 -25.97 3.76 6.26
N GLY A 216 -27.27 3.56 6.18
CA GLY A 216 -27.96 2.40 6.75
C GLY A 216 -27.63 1.07 6.03
N GLN A 217 -26.40 0.93 5.48
CA GLN A 217 -25.96 -0.32 4.90
C GLN A 217 -25.64 -1.30 6.03
N LEU A 218 -26.42 -2.38 6.05
CA LEU A 218 -26.17 -3.53 6.90
C LEU A 218 -24.75 -4.03 6.65
N THR A 219 -23.88 -3.92 7.66
CA THR A 219 -22.56 -4.55 7.63
C THR A 219 -22.76 -6.06 7.73
N SER A 220 -22.24 -6.78 6.75
CA SER A 220 -22.22 -8.23 6.77
C SER A 220 -21.49 -8.74 8.01
N SER A 221 -22.04 -9.79 8.63
CA SER A 221 -21.38 -10.40 9.79
C SER A 221 -20.08 -11.09 9.39
N TRP A 222 -19.11 -11.20 10.30
CA TRP A 222 -17.87 -11.94 10.11
C TRP A 222 -18.11 -13.33 9.50
N GLY A 223 -19.08 -14.07 10.05
CA GLY A 223 -19.40 -15.42 9.60
C GLY A 223 -19.85 -15.48 8.14
N ALA A 224 -20.68 -14.55 7.69
CA ALA A 224 -21.14 -14.48 6.30
C ALA A 224 -19.97 -14.17 5.34
N THR A 225 -19.09 -13.28 5.72
CA THR A 225 -17.91 -12.88 4.92
C THR A 225 -16.93 -14.05 4.75
N PHE A 226 -16.56 -14.73 5.84
CA PHE A 226 -15.61 -15.86 5.75
C PHE A 226 -16.24 -17.13 5.15
N CYS A 227 -17.56 -17.28 5.18
CA CYS A 227 -18.25 -18.39 4.50
C CYS A 227 -18.02 -18.36 2.97
N LEU A 228 -17.70 -17.20 2.38
CA LEU A 228 -17.38 -17.06 0.95
C LEU A 228 -16.11 -17.83 0.55
N LEU A 229 -15.20 -18.09 1.48
CA LEU A 229 -13.99 -18.90 1.23
C LEU A 229 -14.29 -20.36 0.90
N LYS A 230 -15.52 -20.84 1.08
CA LYS A 230 -15.97 -22.16 0.60
C LYS A 230 -16.03 -22.21 -0.93
N ASP A 231 -16.20 -21.08 -1.59
CA ASP A 231 -16.11 -20.99 -3.05
C ASP A 231 -14.65 -21.02 -3.47
N ARG A 232 -14.29 -22.01 -4.31
CA ARG A 232 -12.91 -22.24 -4.78
C ARG A 232 -12.36 -21.02 -5.51
N THR A 233 -13.16 -20.33 -6.31
CA THR A 233 -12.73 -19.15 -7.06
C THR A 233 -12.42 -18.00 -6.13
N ILE A 234 -13.32 -17.74 -5.16
CA ILE A 234 -13.12 -16.69 -4.15
C ILE A 234 -11.90 -17.00 -3.28
N LEU A 235 -11.72 -18.25 -2.87
CA LEU A 235 -10.54 -18.67 -2.09
C LEU A 235 -9.24 -18.43 -2.87
N LEU A 236 -9.17 -18.82 -4.15
CA LEU A 236 -7.99 -18.61 -4.99
C LEU A 236 -7.68 -17.12 -5.14
N LEU A 237 -8.69 -16.28 -5.36
CA LEU A 237 -8.52 -14.84 -5.50
C LEU A 237 -8.13 -14.18 -4.17
N PHE A 238 -8.71 -14.63 -3.05
CA PHE A 238 -8.34 -14.17 -1.71
C PHE A 238 -6.88 -14.48 -1.38
N LEU A 239 -6.46 -15.73 -1.57
CA LEU A 239 -5.05 -16.09 -1.40
C LEU A 239 -4.14 -15.34 -2.38
N GLY A 240 -4.63 -15.06 -3.62
CA GLY A 240 -3.93 -14.20 -4.56
C GLY A 240 -3.65 -12.81 -4.00
N ILE A 241 -4.64 -12.22 -3.30
CA ILE A 241 -4.45 -10.95 -2.58
C ILE A 241 -3.44 -11.08 -1.44
N VAL A 242 -3.54 -12.13 -0.63
CA VAL A 242 -2.57 -12.40 0.46
C VAL A 242 -1.14 -12.45 -0.09
N PHE A 243 -0.92 -13.18 -1.17
CA PHE A 243 0.42 -13.33 -1.74
C PHE A 243 0.90 -12.08 -2.49
N VAL A 244 0.04 -11.35 -3.20
CA VAL A 244 0.48 -10.11 -3.87
C VAL A 244 0.86 -9.03 -2.87
N VAL A 245 0.12 -8.92 -1.75
CA VAL A 245 0.50 -8.00 -0.67
C VAL A 245 1.76 -8.49 0.05
N GLY A 246 1.91 -9.80 0.21
CA GLY A 246 3.15 -10.40 0.69
C GLY A 246 4.36 -10.06 -0.18
N VAL A 247 4.24 -10.10 -1.51
CA VAL A 247 5.27 -9.64 -2.46
C VAL A 247 5.55 -8.15 -2.26
N ASP A 248 4.50 -7.34 -2.16
CA ASP A 248 4.58 -5.89 -2.05
C ASP A 248 5.37 -5.46 -0.81
N VAL A 249 4.97 -5.95 0.36
CA VAL A 249 5.66 -5.68 1.64
C VAL A 249 7.03 -6.36 1.67
N GLY A 250 7.13 -7.57 1.12
CA GLY A 250 8.37 -8.32 1.04
C GLY A 250 9.44 -7.60 0.23
N VAL A 251 9.12 -7.14 -0.97
CA VAL A 251 10.07 -6.40 -1.81
C VAL A 251 10.45 -5.07 -1.17
N ASN A 252 9.49 -4.34 -0.60
CA ASN A 252 9.77 -3.12 0.15
C ASN A 252 10.78 -3.35 1.29
N THR A 253 10.64 -4.47 2.01
CA THR A 253 11.51 -4.80 3.15
C THR A 253 12.87 -5.33 2.71
N VAL A 254 12.94 -6.14 1.65
CA VAL A 254 14.19 -6.77 1.20
C VAL A 254 15.03 -5.84 0.33
N ALA A 255 14.43 -4.88 -0.37
CA ALA A 255 15.16 -3.99 -1.28
C ALA A 255 16.31 -3.23 -0.60
N PRO A 256 16.12 -2.57 0.56
CA PRO A 256 17.25 -1.97 1.29
C PRO A 256 18.28 -3.01 1.73
N LYS A 257 17.84 -4.17 2.23
CA LYS A 257 18.73 -5.22 2.74
C LYS A 257 19.63 -5.83 1.67
N LEU A 258 19.13 -5.94 0.42
CA LEU A 258 19.96 -6.37 -0.71
C LEU A 258 21.06 -5.35 -1.04
N LEU A 259 20.76 -4.06 -0.96
CA LEU A 259 21.75 -3.01 -1.18
C LEU A 259 22.80 -2.97 -0.05
N LEU A 260 22.38 -3.16 1.20
CA LEU A 260 23.29 -3.35 2.34
C LEU A 260 24.21 -4.55 2.14
N GLU A 261 23.65 -5.73 1.82
CA GLU A 261 24.38 -6.99 1.73
C GLU A 261 25.29 -7.06 0.51
N ARG A 262 24.82 -6.62 -0.67
CA ARG A 262 25.52 -6.83 -1.94
C ARG A 262 26.30 -5.63 -2.45
N CYS A 263 25.98 -4.42 -1.98
CA CYS A 263 26.61 -3.18 -2.44
C CYS A 263 27.39 -2.46 -1.35
N GLY A 264 27.28 -2.89 -0.08
CA GLY A 264 27.98 -2.26 1.05
C GLY A 264 27.44 -0.86 1.38
N PHE A 265 26.20 -0.56 1.02
CA PHE A 265 25.54 0.71 1.36
C PHE A 265 25.35 0.82 2.87
N ASP A 266 25.29 2.04 3.38
CA ASP A 266 24.72 2.26 4.70
C ASP A 266 23.17 2.18 4.65
N ILE A 267 22.52 2.17 5.83
CA ILE A 267 21.06 2.02 5.91
C ILE A 267 20.34 3.23 5.30
N ALA A 268 20.93 4.44 5.45
CA ALA A 268 20.34 5.65 4.91
C ALA A 268 20.34 5.64 3.38
N GLU A 269 21.47 5.26 2.77
CA GLU A 269 21.61 5.12 1.32
C GLU A 269 20.74 3.97 0.77
N ALA A 270 20.70 2.85 1.48
CA ALA A 270 19.93 1.67 1.08
C ALA A 270 18.44 1.92 0.97
N GLY A 271 17.90 2.92 1.67
CA GLY A 271 16.51 3.36 1.58
C GLY A 271 16.03 3.70 0.17
N ILE A 272 16.96 4.02 -0.74
CA ILE A 272 16.66 4.25 -2.17
C ILE A 272 16.00 3.02 -2.82
N GLY A 273 16.29 1.80 -2.34
CA GLY A 273 15.66 0.57 -2.84
C GLY A 273 14.15 0.58 -2.67
N SER A 274 13.65 0.93 -1.48
CA SER A 274 12.21 1.08 -1.21
C SER A 274 11.60 2.24 -2.02
N SER A 275 12.29 3.37 -2.11
CA SER A 275 11.81 4.53 -2.86
C SER A 275 11.66 4.23 -4.35
N VAL A 276 12.63 3.57 -4.97
CA VAL A 276 12.57 3.14 -6.37
C VAL A 276 11.41 2.16 -6.58
N TYR A 277 11.23 1.21 -5.66
CA TYR A 277 10.10 0.29 -5.71
C TYR A 277 8.76 1.03 -5.77
N PHE A 278 8.50 1.97 -4.84
CA PHE A 278 7.25 2.72 -4.79
C PHE A 278 7.07 3.69 -5.96
N ALA A 279 8.14 4.31 -6.45
CA ALA A 279 8.08 5.15 -7.65
C ALA A 279 7.58 4.36 -8.86
N PHE A 280 8.22 3.21 -9.14
CA PHE A 280 7.84 2.38 -10.28
C PHE A 280 6.53 1.63 -10.08
N ARG A 281 6.17 1.28 -8.85
CA ARG A 281 4.84 0.79 -8.52
C ARG A 281 3.74 1.81 -8.84
N THR A 282 3.98 3.09 -8.55
CA THR A 282 3.05 4.17 -8.88
C THR A 282 2.92 4.38 -10.38
N ILE A 283 4.05 4.44 -11.09
CA ILE A 283 4.08 4.54 -12.56
C ILE A 283 3.37 3.33 -13.18
N GLY A 284 3.65 2.12 -12.69
CA GLY A 284 3.05 0.88 -13.16
C GLY A 284 1.53 0.83 -12.94
N ALA A 285 1.03 1.31 -11.79
CA ALA A 285 -0.41 1.42 -11.53
C ALA A 285 -1.09 2.39 -12.49
N PHE A 286 -0.46 3.53 -12.75
CA PHE A 286 -0.96 4.51 -13.71
C PHE A 286 -1.01 3.93 -15.14
N VAL A 287 0.10 3.38 -15.63
CA VAL A 287 0.19 2.74 -16.95
C VAL A 287 -0.75 1.54 -17.05
N GLY A 288 -0.83 0.74 -15.99
CA GLY A 288 -1.71 -0.43 -15.88
C GLY A 288 -3.17 -0.09 -16.07
N THR A 289 -3.62 1.07 -15.57
CA THR A 289 -5.00 1.54 -15.77
C THR A 289 -5.34 1.70 -17.25
N PHE A 290 -4.43 2.24 -18.06
CA PHE A 290 -4.65 2.38 -19.50
C PHE A 290 -4.53 1.04 -20.25
N LEU A 291 -3.58 0.20 -19.86
CA LEU A 291 -3.39 -1.10 -20.49
C LEU A 291 -4.57 -2.04 -20.22
N LEU A 292 -5.10 -2.06 -19.00
CA LEU A 292 -6.28 -2.86 -18.64
C LEU A 292 -7.56 -2.40 -19.35
N ALA A 293 -7.66 -1.14 -19.72
CA ALA A 293 -8.78 -0.65 -20.52
C ALA A 293 -8.78 -1.19 -21.96
N ARG A 294 -7.63 -1.67 -22.45
CA ARG A 294 -7.43 -2.12 -23.85
C ARG A 294 -7.09 -3.60 -23.98
N ALA A 295 -6.57 -4.24 -22.93
CA ALA A 295 -6.15 -5.63 -22.94
C ALA A 295 -7.03 -6.50 -22.03
N SER A 296 -7.09 -7.81 -22.31
CA SER A 296 -7.78 -8.73 -21.40
C SER A 296 -7.05 -8.80 -20.07
N GLY A 297 -7.79 -8.67 -18.95
CA GLY A 297 -7.24 -8.70 -17.60
C GLY A 297 -6.40 -9.94 -17.30
N SER A 298 -6.84 -11.13 -17.77
CA SER A 298 -6.10 -12.39 -17.59
C SER A 298 -4.77 -12.41 -18.32
N LYS A 299 -4.71 -11.88 -19.56
CA LYS A 299 -3.46 -11.80 -20.32
C LYS A 299 -2.51 -10.80 -19.66
N TYR A 300 -3.02 -9.64 -19.27
CA TYR A 300 -2.25 -8.64 -18.53
C TYR A 300 -1.66 -9.22 -17.23
N PHE A 301 -2.48 -9.90 -16.44
CA PHE A 301 -2.05 -10.54 -15.18
C PHE A 301 -0.90 -11.52 -15.42
N ARG A 302 -1.09 -12.47 -16.35
CA ARG A 302 -0.09 -13.49 -16.66
C ARG A 302 1.23 -12.90 -17.12
N VAL A 303 1.20 -11.94 -18.06
CA VAL A 303 2.42 -11.31 -18.58
C VAL A 303 3.18 -10.58 -17.46
N ASN A 304 2.48 -9.79 -16.65
CA ASN A 304 3.13 -9.04 -15.57
C ASN A 304 3.75 -9.97 -14.52
N VAL A 305 3.06 -11.06 -14.13
CA VAL A 305 3.63 -12.04 -13.18
C VAL A 305 4.84 -12.76 -13.77
N LEU A 306 4.80 -13.14 -15.06
CA LEU A 306 5.95 -13.77 -15.71
C LEU A 306 7.16 -12.83 -15.77
N VAL A 307 6.94 -11.56 -16.08
CA VAL A 307 8.02 -10.55 -16.08
C VAL A 307 8.56 -10.33 -14.66
N ALA A 308 7.69 -10.28 -13.63
CA ALA A 308 8.11 -10.18 -12.23
C ALA A 308 8.95 -11.40 -11.82
N ILE A 309 8.55 -12.61 -12.18
CA ILE A 309 9.32 -13.85 -11.91
C ILE A 309 10.68 -13.78 -12.61
N ALA A 310 10.72 -13.43 -13.89
CA ALA A 310 11.98 -13.31 -14.63
C ALA A 310 12.92 -12.29 -13.99
N ALA A 311 12.40 -11.11 -13.62
CA ALA A 311 13.17 -10.08 -12.92
C ALA A 311 13.70 -10.59 -11.57
N LEU A 312 12.85 -11.29 -10.79
CA LEU A 312 13.25 -11.85 -9.51
C LEU A 312 14.32 -12.95 -9.68
N VAL A 313 14.17 -13.84 -10.66
CA VAL A 313 15.18 -14.89 -10.95
C VAL A 313 16.53 -14.26 -11.32
N VAL A 314 16.55 -13.22 -12.13
CA VAL A 314 17.78 -12.50 -12.45
C VAL A 314 18.37 -11.86 -11.19
N LEU A 315 17.52 -11.35 -10.28
CA LEU A 315 17.95 -10.72 -9.02
C LEU A 315 18.69 -11.68 -8.07
N PHE A 316 18.49 -13.00 -8.19
CA PHE A 316 19.28 -13.99 -7.42
C PHE A 316 20.78 -13.92 -7.72
N PHE A 317 21.14 -13.63 -8.97
CA PHE A 317 22.51 -13.75 -9.48
C PHE A 317 23.23 -12.39 -9.65
N VAL A 318 22.48 -11.30 -9.55
CA VAL A 318 23.03 -9.97 -9.85
C VAL A 318 23.58 -9.33 -8.59
N SER A 319 24.78 -8.75 -8.75
CA SER A 319 25.43 -7.87 -7.79
C SER A 319 25.64 -6.49 -8.40
N GLY A 320 25.59 -5.46 -7.59
CA GLY A 320 25.77 -4.08 -8.02
C GLY A 320 24.50 -3.26 -7.97
N GLN A 321 24.66 -2.00 -7.66
CA GLN A 321 23.60 -1.03 -7.34
C GLN A 321 22.57 -0.89 -8.47
N TYR A 322 23.01 -0.52 -9.66
CA TYR A 322 22.11 -0.18 -10.77
C TYR A 322 21.28 -1.37 -11.24
N PRO A 323 21.86 -2.56 -11.49
CA PRO A 323 21.07 -3.72 -11.86
C PRO A 323 20.03 -4.13 -10.82
N ILE A 324 20.38 -4.08 -9.52
CA ILE A 324 19.44 -4.38 -8.42
C ILE A 324 18.28 -3.39 -8.44
N LEU A 325 18.55 -2.08 -8.53
CA LEU A 325 17.51 -1.05 -8.57
C LEU A 325 16.59 -1.18 -9.79
N VAL A 326 17.15 -1.49 -10.98
CA VAL A 326 16.36 -1.71 -12.20
C VAL A 326 15.43 -2.92 -12.05
N LEU A 327 15.92 -4.03 -11.47
CA LEU A 327 15.10 -5.23 -11.26
C LEU A 327 14.00 -4.99 -10.21
N ILE A 328 14.30 -4.28 -9.13
CA ILE A 328 13.33 -3.86 -8.11
C ILE A 328 12.26 -2.94 -8.73
N ALA A 329 12.68 -1.97 -9.55
CA ALA A 329 11.79 -1.10 -10.29
C ALA A 329 10.84 -1.89 -11.22
N LEU A 330 11.38 -2.89 -11.93
CA LEU A 330 10.61 -3.74 -12.83
C LEU A 330 9.59 -4.61 -12.07
N ILE A 331 9.97 -5.16 -10.91
CA ILE A 331 9.04 -5.90 -10.05
C ILE A 331 7.94 -4.97 -9.53
N GLY A 332 8.29 -3.77 -9.04
CA GLY A 332 7.31 -2.77 -8.59
C GLY A 332 6.33 -2.38 -9.69
N PHE A 333 6.83 -2.11 -10.89
CA PHE A 333 6.01 -1.77 -12.06
C PHE A 333 5.02 -2.87 -12.42
N THR A 334 5.49 -4.11 -12.51
CA THR A 334 4.68 -5.25 -12.95
C THR A 334 3.66 -5.73 -11.90
N CYS A 335 4.00 -5.65 -10.61
CA CYS A 335 3.10 -6.07 -9.53
C CYS A 335 2.04 -5.01 -9.17
N SER A 336 2.18 -3.77 -9.63
CA SER A 336 1.39 -2.60 -9.21
C SER A 336 -0.13 -2.73 -9.33
N SER A 337 -0.62 -3.33 -10.42
CA SER A 337 -2.06 -3.43 -10.72
C SER A 337 -2.67 -4.79 -10.37
N ILE A 338 -1.86 -5.75 -9.91
CA ILE A 338 -2.32 -7.13 -9.67
C ILE A 338 -3.35 -7.17 -8.54
N PHE A 339 -3.14 -6.41 -7.46
CA PHE A 339 -4.11 -6.31 -6.36
C PHE A 339 -5.48 -5.86 -6.86
N SER A 340 -5.53 -4.75 -7.60
CA SER A 340 -6.79 -4.19 -8.12
C SER A 340 -7.48 -5.14 -9.10
N LEU A 341 -6.70 -5.86 -9.89
CA LEU A 341 -7.23 -6.84 -10.84
C LEU A 341 -7.86 -8.03 -10.11
N LEU A 342 -7.16 -8.64 -9.14
CA LEU A 342 -7.69 -9.74 -8.32
C LEU A 342 -8.95 -9.33 -7.57
N PHE A 343 -8.94 -8.12 -7.00
CA PHE A 343 -10.08 -7.53 -6.30
C PHE A 343 -11.30 -7.38 -7.22
N SER A 344 -11.08 -6.83 -8.42
CA SER A 344 -12.13 -6.68 -9.44
C SER A 344 -12.70 -8.04 -9.90
N MET A 345 -11.82 -9.02 -10.13
CA MET A 345 -12.23 -10.38 -10.52
C MET A 345 -13.06 -11.05 -9.42
N ALA A 346 -12.72 -10.85 -8.15
CA ALA A 346 -13.48 -11.39 -7.03
C ALA A 346 -14.89 -10.80 -6.96
N ILE A 347 -15.06 -9.49 -7.13
CA ILE A 347 -16.37 -8.84 -7.18
C ILE A 347 -17.19 -9.35 -8.38
N GLN A 348 -16.55 -9.50 -9.55
CA GLN A 348 -17.23 -9.98 -10.76
C GLN A 348 -17.66 -11.44 -10.66
N ALA A 349 -16.95 -12.28 -9.88
CA ALA A 349 -17.31 -13.68 -9.68
C ALA A 349 -18.68 -13.84 -8.95
N GLN A 350 -19.01 -12.95 -8.00
CA GLN A 350 -20.29 -12.96 -7.29
C GLN A 350 -20.82 -11.53 -7.05
N PRO A 351 -21.37 -10.86 -8.09
CA PRO A 351 -21.78 -9.45 -7.99
C PRO A 351 -22.83 -9.16 -6.92
N ARG A 352 -23.69 -10.16 -6.61
CA ARG A 352 -24.72 -10.04 -5.57
C ARG A 352 -24.17 -9.92 -4.15
N LYS A 353 -22.91 -10.31 -3.93
CA LYS A 353 -22.22 -10.29 -2.64
C LYS A 353 -21.00 -9.37 -2.67
N ALA A 354 -21.03 -8.31 -3.48
CA ALA A 354 -19.90 -7.42 -3.70
C ALA A 354 -19.39 -6.78 -2.41
N ASN A 355 -20.26 -6.43 -1.46
CA ASN A 355 -19.88 -5.82 -0.19
C ASN A 355 -19.08 -6.80 0.70
N GLU A 356 -19.58 -8.05 0.84
CA GLU A 356 -18.93 -9.12 1.59
C GLU A 356 -17.59 -9.49 0.99
N ILE A 357 -17.53 -9.60 -0.34
CA ILE A 357 -16.31 -9.89 -1.09
C ILE A 357 -15.30 -8.75 -0.91
N SER A 358 -15.73 -7.50 -1.00
CA SER A 358 -14.85 -6.35 -0.76
C SER A 358 -14.25 -6.38 0.64
N GLY A 359 -15.05 -6.65 1.67
CA GLY A 359 -14.58 -6.81 3.04
C GLY A 359 -13.57 -7.96 3.16
N LEU A 360 -13.87 -9.12 2.57
CA LEU A 360 -12.98 -10.28 2.57
C LEU A 360 -11.65 -9.97 1.87
N MET A 361 -11.67 -9.34 0.69
CA MET A 361 -10.45 -9.01 -0.06
C MET A 361 -9.56 -8.02 0.70
N VAL A 362 -10.17 -7.04 1.41
CA VAL A 362 -9.40 -6.12 2.28
C VAL A 362 -8.73 -6.85 3.44
N THR A 363 -9.39 -7.86 4.03
CA THR A 363 -8.72 -8.65 5.08
C THR A 363 -7.49 -9.38 4.54
N GLY A 364 -7.44 -9.72 3.24
CA GLY A 364 -6.28 -10.37 2.60
C GLY A 364 -4.99 -9.54 2.64
N ILE A 365 -5.08 -8.23 2.94
CA ILE A 365 -3.90 -7.36 3.15
C ILE A 365 -3.01 -7.88 4.31
N PHE A 366 -3.55 -8.73 5.20
CA PHE A 366 -2.75 -9.39 6.25
C PHE A 366 -1.61 -10.27 5.72
N GLY A 367 -1.56 -10.55 4.41
CA GLY A 367 -0.39 -11.18 3.76
C GLY A 367 0.92 -10.46 4.07
N GLY A 368 0.88 -9.12 4.23
CA GLY A 368 2.00 -8.33 4.73
C GLY A 368 2.43 -8.62 6.17
N ALA A 369 1.60 -9.31 6.95
CA ALA A 369 1.96 -9.76 8.29
C ALA A 369 2.61 -11.15 8.32
N VAL A 370 2.27 -12.01 7.36
CA VAL A 370 2.72 -13.42 7.35
C VAL A 370 4.02 -13.59 6.58
N ILE A 371 4.15 -12.92 5.43
CA ILE A 371 5.27 -13.15 4.52
C ILE A 371 6.61 -12.62 5.06
N PRO A 372 6.73 -11.42 5.66
CA PRO A 372 8.02 -10.92 6.13
C PRO A 372 8.69 -11.77 7.22
N PRO A 373 8.00 -12.30 8.25
CA PRO A 373 8.61 -13.23 9.20
C PRO A 373 9.11 -14.52 8.54
N LEU A 374 8.35 -15.04 7.56
CA LEU A 374 8.77 -16.22 6.80
C LEU A 374 10.02 -15.94 5.97
N MET A 375 10.10 -14.74 5.35
CA MET A 375 11.30 -14.27 4.65
C MET A 375 12.49 -14.19 5.61
N GLY A 376 12.29 -13.59 6.79
CA GLY A 376 13.32 -13.48 7.82
C GLY A 376 13.83 -14.85 8.25
N TYR A 377 12.92 -15.80 8.54
CA TYR A 377 13.29 -17.15 8.90
C TYR A 377 14.10 -17.86 7.82
N CYS A 378 13.69 -17.77 6.56
CA CYS A 378 14.46 -18.36 5.45
C CYS A 378 15.82 -17.66 5.27
N THR A 379 15.90 -16.34 5.52
CA THR A 379 17.17 -15.60 5.47
C THR A 379 18.11 -16.02 6.58
N ASP A 380 17.62 -16.19 7.81
CA ASP A 380 18.42 -16.67 8.94
C ASP A 380 18.95 -18.10 8.69
N LEU A 381 18.14 -18.97 8.05
CA LEU A 381 18.56 -20.34 7.70
C LEU A 381 19.64 -20.39 6.62
N ILE A 382 19.54 -19.54 5.60
CA ILE A 382 20.46 -19.52 4.44
C ILE A 382 21.68 -18.64 4.73
N GLY A 383 21.55 -17.68 5.65
CA GLY A 383 22.62 -16.73 6.01
C GLY A 383 22.75 -15.55 5.03
N THR A 384 21.85 -15.42 4.06
CA THR A 384 21.84 -14.35 3.04
C THR A 384 20.42 -13.96 2.66
N GLN A 385 20.24 -12.76 2.06
CA GLN A 385 18.93 -12.29 1.58
C GLN A 385 18.33 -13.14 0.44
N VAL A 386 19.07 -14.11 -0.07
CA VAL A 386 18.55 -15.15 -0.97
C VAL A 386 17.35 -15.87 -0.35
N GLY A 387 17.35 -16.09 0.98
CA GLY A 387 16.21 -16.67 1.69
C GLY A 387 14.91 -15.88 1.52
N SER A 388 14.98 -14.56 1.63
CA SER A 388 13.87 -13.66 1.36
C SER A 388 13.38 -13.75 -0.10
N LEU A 389 14.32 -13.79 -1.06
CA LEU A 389 13.97 -13.90 -2.49
C LEU A 389 13.26 -15.22 -2.82
N VAL A 390 13.64 -16.33 -2.17
CA VAL A 390 12.97 -17.64 -2.34
C VAL A 390 11.50 -17.58 -1.91
N VAL A 391 11.21 -16.95 -0.79
CA VAL A 391 9.83 -16.78 -0.31
C VAL A 391 9.02 -15.91 -1.27
N ILE A 392 9.58 -14.80 -1.75
CA ILE A 392 8.92 -13.93 -2.75
C ILE A 392 8.67 -14.70 -4.05
N LEU A 393 9.61 -15.54 -4.48
CA LEU A 393 9.43 -16.40 -5.66
C LEU A 393 8.25 -17.35 -5.47
N GLY A 394 8.13 -17.98 -4.30
CA GLY A 394 6.98 -18.82 -3.96
C GLY A 394 5.64 -18.09 -4.07
N CYS A 395 5.58 -16.84 -3.57
CA CYS A 395 4.40 -15.98 -3.72
C CYS A 395 4.07 -15.68 -5.19
N LEU A 396 5.08 -15.34 -6.00
CA LEU A 396 4.89 -15.06 -7.43
C LEU A 396 4.48 -16.31 -8.22
N LEU A 397 5.00 -17.49 -7.88
CA LEU A 397 4.58 -18.76 -8.49
C LEU A 397 3.11 -19.06 -8.17
N TYR A 398 2.65 -18.78 -6.95
CA TYR A 398 1.23 -18.88 -6.64
C TYR A 398 0.38 -17.91 -7.48
N LEU A 399 0.83 -16.67 -7.65
CA LEU A 399 0.14 -15.69 -8.52
C LEU A 399 0.10 -16.15 -9.97
N LEU A 400 1.16 -16.80 -10.46
CA LEU A 400 1.18 -17.42 -11.79
C LEU A 400 0.14 -18.54 -11.89
N TYR A 401 0.07 -19.41 -10.89
CA TYR A 401 -0.97 -20.46 -10.81
C TYR A 401 -2.38 -19.85 -10.87
N CYS A 402 -2.65 -18.79 -10.09
CA CYS A 402 -3.92 -18.07 -10.15
C CYS A 402 -4.21 -17.51 -11.54
N SER A 403 -3.19 -16.95 -12.23
CA SER A 403 -3.36 -16.34 -13.56
C SER A 403 -3.72 -17.35 -14.66
N VAL A 404 -3.40 -18.63 -14.45
CA VAL A 404 -3.72 -19.74 -15.34
C VAL A 404 -5.05 -20.41 -14.95
N GLY A 405 -5.28 -20.56 -13.63
CA GLY A 405 -6.42 -21.30 -13.08
C GLY A 405 -7.75 -20.54 -13.16
N ILE A 406 -7.72 -19.21 -13.25
CA ILE A 406 -8.94 -18.39 -13.31
C ILE A 406 -9.24 -18.11 -14.77
N LYS A 407 -10.21 -18.85 -15.33
CA LYS A 407 -10.77 -18.53 -16.64
C LYS A 407 -11.67 -17.30 -16.47
N THR A 408 -11.24 -16.16 -16.96
CA THR A 408 -12.14 -15.01 -17.14
C THR A 408 -13.01 -15.32 -18.35
N GLU A 409 -14.28 -15.61 -18.14
CA GLU A 409 -15.25 -15.55 -19.24
C GLU A 409 -15.24 -14.12 -19.80
N ARG A 410 -15.27 -14.04 -21.12
CA ARG A 410 -15.20 -12.79 -21.90
C ARG A 410 -16.46 -11.95 -21.68
#